data_599bbb804abe110511a26ce9935ef07b
#
_entry.id   599bbb804abe110511a26ce9935ef07b
#
_cell.length_a   1.000
_cell.length_b   1.000
_cell.length_c   1.000
_cell.angle_alpha   90.00
_cell.angle_beta   90.00
_cell.angle_gamma   90.00
#
_symmetry.space_group_name_H-M   'P 1'
#
loop_
_entity.id
_entity.type
_entity.pdbx_description
1 polymer ?
#
loop_
_entity_poly.entity_id
_entity_poly.type
_entity_poly.pdbx_seq_one_letter_code
_entity_poly.pdbx_strand_id
1 'polypeptide(L)'
;MLVVWFPDRDDERAGVIRTIFMNDHLIHRPTSGATADELAAQLCNVRTCTRRVTDDLSMQQLMGPMLPIVNPILWEIGHVGWFHEYWTLRHAHGGAPILERADRLWNSSTVAHATRWDLDLPDRNGVFGYLADVLEHQLDRLGGGIELPARYFYDLSIRHEDMHVEALVYTRQTLGYARPESLGEPATHRAGAWGGDVEVPGGRWRLGSTAADGFIFDNEKWAHEVEIAPFRIAKAPVTNAEFVAFIDSGGYRRREFWSAAGWAWRERLAAEQPVYWLKKDDGGWTWRRYDKVDELPPHAPVTFVNWYEAQAWCNWAKRRLPTEAEWEAAAVGEASADGSRLADSKRHWSWGEAAPSRERANLDFAFDGPLDVAACAAGDSAFGCRQMVGNVWEWTASDFAPFPGFAADPYEDYSQPWFGTRKVLRGGSFATSARLARPGYRNFFTPERNDVIAGFRTCAL
;
A
#
# COMPACT_ATOMS: atom_id res chain seq x y z
N MET A 1 -8.44 7.90 -23.08
CA MET A 1 -7.44 8.13 -24.15
C MET A 1 -6.23 8.72 -23.48
N LEU A 2 -5.17 7.96 -23.30
CA LEU A 2 -3.89 8.46 -22.77
C LEU A 2 -3.02 8.82 -23.98
N VAL A 3 -2.54 10.04 -24.00
CA VAL A 3 -1.55 10.49 -24.98
C VAL A 3 -0.21 10.49 -24.26
N VAL A 4 0.66 9.56 -24.59
CA VAL A 4 2.02 9.51 -24.05
C VAL A 4 2.92 10.24 -25.03
N TRP A 5 3.52 11.33 -24.58
CA TRP A 5 4.52 12.10 -25.34
C TRP A 5 5.90 11.52 -25.06
N PHE A 6 6.62 11.15 -26.10
CA PHE A 6 8.01 10.74 -26.02
C PHE A 6 8.85 11.84 -26.66
N PRO A 7 9.83 12.44 -25.92
CA PRO A 7 10.74 13.44 -26.52
C PRO A 7 11.60 12.77 -27.59
N ASP A 8 11.74 13.45 -28.72
CA ASP A 8 12.74 13.08 -29.73
C ASP A 8 14.15 13.40 -29.18
N ARG A 9 15.12 12.51 -29.41
CA ARG A 9 16.49 12.68 -28.91
C ARG A 9 17.24 13.86 -29.51
N ASP A 10 16.81 14.31 -30.68
CA ASP A 10 17.48 15.34 -31.47
C ASP A 10 16.73 16.67 -31.53
N ASP A 11 15.50 16.75 -31.04
CA ASP A 11 14.68 17.98 -31.02
C ASP A 11 13.73 18.02 -29.82
N GLU A 12 13.97 18.92 -28.86
CA GLU A 12 13.13 19.14 -27.69
C GLU A 12 11.67 19.52 -28.00
N ARG A 13 11.33 19.80 -29.25
CA ARG A 13 9.98 20.17 -29.74
C ARG A 13 9.30 19.09 -30.58
N ALA A 14 10.02 18.06 -30.97
CA ALA A 14 9.52 16.94 -31.74
C ALA A 14 9.43 15.69 -30.85
N GLY A 15 8.22 15.21 -30.58
CA GLY A 15 8.00 13.96 -29.84
C GLY A 15 7.04 13.06 -30.61
N VAL A 16 7.23 11.76 -30.53
CA VAL A 16 6.29 10.78 -31.10
C VAL A 16 5.09 10.65 -30.17
N ILE A 17 3.91 11.04 -30.66
CA ILE A 17 2.64 10.83 -29.94
C ILE A 17 2.13 9.43 -30.28
N ARG A 18 2.21 8.51 -29.33
CA ARG A 18 1.49 7.24 -29.41
C ARG A 18 0.16 7.38 -28.67
N THR A 19 -0.93 7.28 -29.39
CA THR A 19 -2.28 7.28 -28.81
C THR A 19 -2.61 5.86 -28.36
N ILE A 20 -2.63 5.63 -27.04
CA ILE A 20 -3.09 4.37 -26.47
C ILE A 20 -4.55 4.57 -26.03
N PHE A 21 -5.46 3.80 -26.59
CA PHE A 21 -6.86 3.78 -26.16
C PHE A 21 -6.92 3.04 -24.83
N MET A 22 -6.94 3.78 -23.72
CA MET A 22 -7.19 3.21 -22.39
C MET A 22 -8.69 3.02 -22.21
N ASN A 23 -9.08 1.78 -22.05
CA ASN A 23 -10.41 1.45 -21.55
C ASN A 23 -10.26 1.29 -20.04
N ASP A 24 -10.91 2.12 -19.21
CA ASP A 24 -10.81 2.08 -17.75
C ASP A 24 -11.06 0.67 -17.18
N HIS A 25 -11.82 -0.16 -17.90
CA HIS A 25 -12.04 -1.56 -17.55
C HIS A 25 -10.81 -2.47 -17.65
N LEU A 26 -9.76 -2.09 -18.41
CA LEU A 26 -8.55 -2.90 -18.60
C LEU A 26 -7.54 -2.71 -17.46
N ILE A 27 -7.62 -1.58 -16.73
CA ILE A 27 -6.67 -1.23 -15.69
C ILE A 27 -6.90 -2.06 -14.41
N HIS A 28 -8.13 -2.50 -14.18
CA HIS A 28 -8.56 -3.10 -12.91
C HIS A 28 -8.88 -4.61 -12.97
N ARG A 29 -8.58 -5.29 -14.08
CA ARG A 29 -8.80 -6.75 -14.14
C ARG A 29 -7.73 -7.53 -13.37
N PRO A 30 -8.13 -8.56 -12.58
CA PRO A 30 -7.18 -9.53 -12.06
C PRO A 30 -6.48 -10.23 -13.21
N THR A 31 -5.17 -10.32 -13.14
CA THR A 31 -4.28 -10.64 -14.26
C THR A 31 -4.06 -12.13 -14.53
N SER A 32 -4.98 -13.02 -14.15
CA SER A 32 -4.89 -14.42 -14.61
C SER A 32 -5.24 -14.50 -16.10
N GLY A 33 -4.38 -13.99 -16.97
CA GLY A 33 -4.59 -13.98 -18.40
C GLY A 33 -4.46 -12.62 -19.07
N ALA A 34 -3.81 -11.59 -18.42
CA ALA A 34 -3.60 -10.28 -19.05
C ALA A 34 -2.94 -10.43 -20.42
N THR A 35 -3.51 -9.84 -21.42
CA THR A 35 -2.96 -9.77 -22.77
C THR A 35 -1.75 -8.84 -22.81
N ALA A 36 -0.96 -8.88 -23.88
CA ALA A 36 0.13 -7.92 -24.07
C ALA A 36 -0.39 -6.47 -24.06
N ASP A 37 -1.56 -6.20 -24.64
CA ASP A 37 -2.18 -4.87 -24.66
C ASP A 37 -2.59 -4.42 -23.24
N GLU A 38 -3.12 -5.32 -22.43
CA GLU A 38 -3.47 -5.01 -21.02
C GLU A 38 -2.21 -4.69 -20.19
N LEU A 39 -1.13 -5.44 -20.38
CA LEU A 39 0.15 -5.14 -19.73
C LEU A 39 0.74 -3.80 -20.19
N ALA A 40 0.71 -3.52 -21.49
CA ALA A 40 1.15 -2.24 -22.04
C ALA A 40 0.36 -1.06 -21.45
N ALA A 41 -0.97 -1.19 -21.34
CA ALA A 41 -1.82 -0.19 -20.71
C ALA A 41 -1.47 0.00 -19.22
N GLN A 42 -1.23 -1.08 -18.48
CA GLN A 42 -0.84 -1.01 -17.05
C GLN A 42 0.53 -0.38 -16.86
N LEU A 43 1.52 -0.69 -17.71
CA LEU A 43 2.85 -0.06 -17.69
C LEU A 43 2.74 1.46 -17.89
N CYS A 44 2.01 1.89 -18.90
CA CYS A 44 1.79 3.32 -19.16
C CYS A 44 1.06 4.00 -17.99
N ASN A 45 0.08 3.33 -17.40
CA ASN A 45 -0.67 3.86 -16.27
C ASN A 45 0.21 4.05 -15.03
N VAL A 46 0.94 3.02 -14.59
CA VAL A 46 1.76 3.11 -13.38
C VAL A 46 2.88 4.14 -13.55
N ARG A 47 3.51 4.23 -14.74
CA ARG A 47 4.51 5.24 -15.06
C ARG A 47 3.91 6.66 -14.99
N THR A 48 2.68 6.82 -15.45
CA THR A 48 1.95 8.08 -15.32
C THR A 48 1.71 8.44 -13.86
N CYS A 49 1.36 7.46 -13.02
CA CYS A 49 1.19 7.67 -11.57
C CYS A 49 2.51 8.12 -10.91
N THR A 50 3.64 7.47 -11.22
CA THR A 50 4.97 7.88 -10.74
C THR A 50 5.26 9.34 -11.09
N ARG A 51 5.02 9.74 -12.33
CA ARG A 51 5.20 11.13 -12.76
C ARG A 51 4.27 12.09 -12.02
N ARG A 52 2.98 11.76 -11.91
CA ARG A 52 1.99 12.59 -11.22
C ARG A 52 2.36 12.91 -9.77
N VAL A 53 3.09 12.02 -9.09
CA VAL A 53 3.51 12.26 -7.71
C VAL A 53 4.91 12.86 -7.57
N THR A 54 5.63 13.12 -8.68
CA THR A 54 7.02 13.60 -8.64
C THR A 54 7.36 14.76 -9.57
N ASP A 55 6.52 15.04 -10.58
CA ASP A 55 6.85 16.03 -11.64
C ASP A 55 6.96 17.48 -11.13
N ASP A 56 6.30 17.84 -10.03
CA ASP A 56 6.32 19.17 -9.43
C ASP A 56 7.52 19.40 -8.48
N LEU A 57 8.32 18.36 -8.18
CA LEU A 57 9.42 18.45 -7.23
C LEU A 57 10.68 19.07 -7.86
N SER A 58 11.29 20.02 -7.14
CA SER A 58 12.61 20.56 -7.49
C SER A 58 13.72 19.52 -7.26
N MET A 59 14.91 19.74 -7.85
CA MET A 59 16.08 18.87 -7.61
C MET A 59 16.42 18.77 -6.12
N GLN A 60 16.33 19.86 -5.37
CA GLN A 60 16.55 19.84 -3.92
C GLN A 60 15.55 18.94 -3.20
N GLN A 61 14.28 18.98 -3.59
CA GLN A 61 13.24 18.10 -3.03
C GLN A 61 13.39 16.65 -3.47
N LEU A 62 13.82 16.40 -4.72
CA LEU A 62 14.09 15.07 -5.22
C LEU A 62 15.23 14.38 -4.46
N MET A 63 16.23 15.13 -4.00
CA MET A 63 17.29 14.57 -3.13
C MET A 63 16.83 14.46 -1.68
N GLY A 64 16.16 15.46 -1.15
CA GLY A 64 15.67 15.49 0.23
C GLY A 64 16.74 15.32 1.32
N PRO A 65 16.35 15.34 2.59
CA PRO A 65 17.26 15.07 3.71
C PRO A 65 17.50 13.56 3.87
N MET A 66 18.67 13.20 4.41
CA MET A 66 18.94 11.81 4.81
C MET A 66 18.15 11.45 6.07
N LEU A 67 17.16 10.62 5.93
CA LEU A 67 16.37 10.06 7.03
C LEU A 67 16.33 8.52 6.93
N PRO A 68 16.34 7.79 8.05
CA PRO A 68 16.37 6.32 8.04
C PRO A 68 15.18 5.64 7.34
N ILE A 69 14.08 6.37 7.17
CA ILE A 69 12.79 5.83 6.68
C ILE A 69 12.43 6.30 5.27
N VAL A 70 13.24 7.13 4.63
CA VAL A 70 13.02 7.62 3.27
C VAL A 70 14.26 7.38 2.41
N ASN A 71 14.08 7.37 1.10
CA ASN A 71 15.15 7.42 0.10
C ASN A 71 15.23 8.83 -0.52
N PRO A 72 16.32 9.21 -1.19
CA PRO A 72 16.21 10.27 -2.17
C PRO A 72 15.14 9.89 -3.19
N ILE A 73 14.16 10.75 -3.40
CA ILE A 73 13.06 10.49 -4.36
C ILE A 73 13.65 10.24 -5.76
N LEU A 74 14.70 10.98 -6.14
CA LEU A 74 15.39 10.79 -7.41
C LEU A 74 15.98 9.39 -7.55
N TRP A 75 16.58 8.88 -6.48
CA TRP A 75 17.09 7.51 -6.44
C TRP A 75 15.97 6.49 -6.59
N GLU A 76 14.87 6.70 -5.89
CA GLU A 76 13.71 5.80 -5.89
C GLU A 76 13.05 5.72 -7.27
N ILE A 77 12.92 6.84 -7.97
CA ILE A 77 12.46 6.88 -9.36
C ILE A 77 13.40 6.06 -10.26
N GLY A 78 14.71 6.26 -10.16
CA GLY A 78 15.68 5.50 -10.93
C GLY A 78 15.69 4.00 -10.59
N HIS A 79 15.50 3.65 -9.31
CA HIS A 79 15.35 2.26 -8.85
C HIS A 79 14.12 1.58 -9.48
N VAL A 80 12.99 2.25 -9.57
CA VAL A 80 11.82 1.74 -10.27
C VAL A 80 12.14 1.44 -11.74
N GLY A 81 12.80 2.37 -12.45
CA GLY A 81 13.23 2.14 -13.84
C GLY A 81 14.18 0.95 -13.96
N TRP A 82 15.17 0.88 -13.07
CA TRP A 82 16.11 -0.24 -13.02
C TRP A 82 15.44 -1.58 -12.76
N PHE A 83 14.47 -1.64 -11.85
CA PHE A 83 13.71 -2.86 -11.54
C PHE A 83 12.93 -3.36 -12.75
N HIS A 84 12.26 -2.45 -13.47
CA HIS A 84 11.58 -2.76 -14.72
C HIS A 84 12.55 -3.28 -15.77
N GLU A 85 13.67 -2.57 -16.03
CA GLU A 85 14.68 -3.02 -16.99
C GLU A 85 15.23 -4.41 -16.61
N TYR A 86 15.64 -4.58 -15.34
CA TYR A 86 16.27 -5.81 -14.87
C TYR A 86 15.36 -7.02 -15.07
N TRP A 87 14.12 -6.94 -14.60
CA TRP A 87 13.21 -8.10 -14.62
C TRP A 87 12.58 -8.35 -15.98
N THR A 88 12.14 -7.30 -16.70
CA THR A 88 11.36 -7.49 -17.93
C THR A 88 12.22 -7.56 -19.19
N LEU A 89 13.35 -6.83 -19.26
CA LEU A 89 14.18 -6.79 -20.47
C LEU A 89 15.42 -7.68 -20.36
N ARG A 90 16.08 -7.66 -19.21
CA ARG A 90 17.33 -8.41 -19.03
C ARG A 90 17.08 -9.84 -18.56
N HIS A 91 16.39 -10.03 -17.43
CA HIS A 91 16.13 -11.34 -16.87
C HIS A 91 15.19 -12.19 -17.75
N ALA A 92 14.06 -11.62 -18.16
CA ALA A 92 13.06 -12.35 -18.96
C ALA A 92 13.49 -12.59 -20.41
N HIS A 93 14.31 -11.70 -21.00
CA HIS A 93 14.63 -11.74 -22.43
C HIS A 93 16.13 -11.70 -22.77
N GLY A 94 17.03 -11.68 -21.77
CA GLY A 94 18.48 -11.70 -22.00
C GLY A 94 19.03 -10.43 -22.64
N GLY A 95 18.33 -9.28 -22.50
CA GLY A 95 18.77 -8.00 -23.04
C GLY A 95 20.03 -7.45 -22.35
N ALA A 96 20.75 -6.56 -23.03
CA ALA A 96 21.83 -5.77 -22.41
C ALA A 96 21.26 -4.61 -21.58
N PRO A 97 22.02 -4.08 -20.59
CA PRO A 97 21.61 -2.89 -19.87
C PRO A 97 21.42 -1.67 -20.81
N ILE A 98 20.35 -0.91 -20.63
CA ILE A 98 20.13 0.36 -21.32
C ILE A 98 21.12 1.39 -20.79
N LEU A 99 21.35 1.42 -19.46
CA LEU A 99 22.39 2.22 -18.83
C LEU A 99 23.40 1.31 -18.13
N GLU A 100 24.64 1.28 -18.63
CA GLU A 100 25.69 0.35 -18.16
C GLU A 100 25.95 0.43 -16.64
N ARG A 101 25.80 1.60 -16.03
CA ARG A 101 26.00 1.79 -14.59
C ARG A 101 24.75 1.61 -13.72
N ALA A 102 23.61 1.23 -14.29
CA ALA A 102 22.33 1.15 -13.59
C ALA A 102 22.38 0.26 -12.34
N ASP A 103 23.01 -0.92 -12.43
CA ASP A 103 23.13 -1.85 -11.28
C ASP A 103 23.89 -1.22 -10.10
N ARG A 104 24.93 -0.43 -10.38
CA ARG A 104 25.72 0.26 -9.34
C ARG A 104 24.99 1.45 -8.71
N LEU A 105 24.02 2.01 -9.43
CA LEU A 105 23.25 3.16 -8.93
C LEU A 105 22.00 2.73 -8.18
N TRP A 106 21.25 1.73 -8.69
CA TRP A 106 19.88 1.52 -8.29
C TRP A 106 19.51 0.11 -7.78
N ASN A 107 20.45 -0.85 -7.77
CA ASN A 107 20.18 -2.15 -7.17
C ASN A 107 20.13 -2.03 -5.65
N SER A 108 18.92 -2.08 -5.08
CA SER A 108 18.69 -1.94 -3.64
C SER A 108 19.35 -3.02 -2.78
N SER A 109 19.62 -4.20 -3.36
CA SER A 109 20.30 -5.32 -2.67
C SER A 109 21.81 -5.06 -2.46
N THR A 110 22.41 -4.21 -3.28
CA THR A 110 23.85 -3.93 -3.25
C THR A 110 24.19 -2.48 -2.89
N VAL A 111 23.26 -1.55 -3.08
CA VAL A 111 23.42 -0.13 -2.76
C VAL A 111 22.87 0.15 -1.37
N ALA A 112 23.74 0.29 -0.38
CA ALA A 112 23.35 0.57 0.99
C ALA A 112 22.54 1.86 1.11
N HIS A 113 21.52 1.88 1.97
CA HIS A 113 20.61 3.01 2.15
C HIS A 113 21.38 4.33 2.39
N ALA A 114 22.32 4.34 3.34
CA ALA A 114 23.05 5.54 3.73
C ALA A 114 23.93 6.15 2.61
N THR A 115 24.27 5.37 1.58
CA THR A 115 25.14 5.84 0.47
C THR A 115 24.34 6.44 -0.69
N ARG A 116 23.02 6.34 -0.69
CA ARG A 116 22.16 6.76 -1.82
C ARG A 116 22.22 8.27 -2.10
N TRP A 117 22.55 9.09 -1.10
CA TRP A 117 22.73 10.54 -1.23
C TRP A 117 24.06 10.94 -1.84
N ASP A 118 25.08 10.06 -1.78
CA ASP A 118 26.44 10.31 -2.26
C ASP A 118 26.70 9.76 -3.66
N LEU A 119 25.69 9.11 -4.28
CA LEU A 119 25.83 8.55 -5.62
C LEU A 119 25.85 9.65 -6.68
N ASP A 120 26.66 9.45 -7.71
CA ASP A 120 26.66 10.26 -8.94
C ASP A 120 25.42 9.90 -9.79
N LEU A 121 24.24 10.25 -9.28
CA LEU A 121 22.97 10.02 -9.99
C LEU A 121 22.90 10.94 -11.22
N PRO A 122 22.29 10.49 -12.33
CA PRO A 122 21.88 11.40 -13.38
C PRO A 122 20.95 12.48 -12.81
N ASP A 123 20.94 13.64 -13.43
CA ASP A 123 19.98 14.68 -13.07
C ASP A 123 18.53 14.23 -13.33
N ARG A 124 17.57 15.11 -13.03
CA ARG A 124 16.16 14.82 -13.22
C ARG A 124 15.84 14.34 -14.65
N ASN A 125 16.36 15.06 -15.66
CA ASN A 125 16.08 14.74 -17.05
C ASN A 125 16.69 13.38 -17.44
N GLY A 126 17.90 13.10 -16.96
CA GLY A 126 18.56 11.82 -17.18
C GLY A 126 17.82 10.64 -16.54
N VAL A 127 17.30 10.80 -15.30
CA VAL A 127 16.53 9.73 -14.65
C VAL A 127 15.19 9.50 -15.35
N PHE A 128 14.43 10.55 -15.65
CA PHE A 128 13.16 10.41 -16.37
C PHE A 128 13.33 9.95 -17.82
N GLY A 129 14.43 10.34 -18.49
CA GLY A 129 14.82 9.81 -19.79
C GLY A 129 15.04 8.30 -19.75
N TYR A 130 15.81 7.83 -18.75
CA TYR A 130 16.03 6.40 -18.54
C TYR A 130 14.70 5.64 -18.32
N LEU A 131 13.77 6.18 -17.53
CA LEU A 131 12.46 5.58 -17.33
C LEU A 131 11.66 5.49 -18.64
N ALA A 132 11.74 6.51 -19.48
CA ALA A 132 11.08 6.55 -20.79
C ALA A 132 11.66 5.50 -21.73
N ASP A 133 12.99 5.43 -21.82
CA ASP A 133 13.70 4.43 -22.63
C ASP A 133 13.32 2.99 -22.22
N VAL A 134 13.27 2.71 -20.91
CA VAL A 134 12.85 1.40 -20.39
C VAL A 134 11.41 1.08 -20.81
N LEU A 135 10.50 2.03 -20.65
CA LEU A 135 9.10 1.84 -21.04
C LEU A 135 8.95 1.60 -22.54
N GLU A 136 9.66 2.36 -23.38
CA GLU A 136 9.62 2.18 -24.83
C GLU A 136 10.06 0.76 -25.24
N HIS A 137 11.17 0.27 -24.69
CA HIS A 137 11.65 -1.09 -24.95
C HIS A 137 10.67 -2.16 -24.47
N GLN A 138 10.00 -1.95 -23.32
CA GLN A 138 8.96 -2.86 -22.83
C GLN A 138 7.76 -2.91 -23.78
N LEU A 139 7.28 -1.76 -24.27
CA LEU A 139 6.16 -1.67 -25.20
C LEU A 139 6.48 -2.30 -26.56
N ASP A 140 7.71 -2.11 -27.07
CA ASP A 140 8.16 -2.74 -28.31
C ASP A 140 8.21 -4.26 -28.18
N ARG A 141 8.66 -4.78 -27.02
CA ARG A 141 8.64 -6.23 -26.75
C ARG A 141 7.23 -6.79 -26.71
N LEU A 142 6.31 -6.10 -26.02
CA LEU A 142 4.91 -6.52 -25.93
C LEU A 142 4.19 -6.49 -27.28
N GLY A 143 4.61 -5.61 -28.22
CA GLY A 143 4.09 -5.58 -29.60
C GLY A 143 4.28 -6.87 -30.39
N GLY A 144 5.23 -7.71 -30.01
CA GLY A 144 5.45 -9.07 -30.54
C GLY A 144 4.65 -10.18 -29.83
N GLY A 145 3.84 -9.84 -28.82
CA GLY A 145 3.18 -10.80 -27.94
C GLY A 145 4.02 -11.10 -26.70
N ILE A 146 3.45 -11.87 -25.76
CA ILE A 146 4.16 -12.23 -24.52
C ILE A 146 3.98 -13.73 -24.19
N GLU A 147 5.08 -14.38 -23.83
CA GLU A 147 5.08 -15.75 -23.32
C GLU A 147 4.81 -15.78 -21.81
N LEU A 148 4.19 -16.85 -21.33
CA LEU A 148 3.79 -17.00 -19.93
C LEU A 148 4.92 -16.77 -18.90
N PRO A 149 6.15 -17.29 -19.07
CA PRO A 149 7.21 -17.03 -18.08
C PRO A 149 7.59 -15.54 -17.99
N ALA A 150 7.69 -14.84 -19.13
CA ALA A 150 8.05 -13.43 -19.18
C ALA A 150 6.97 -12.56 -18.55
N ARG A 151 5.71 -12.92 -18.72
CA ARG A 151 4.56 -12.19 -18.19
C ARG A 151 4.62 -11.96 -16.68
N TYR A 152 5.06 -12.96 -15.92
CA TYR A 152 5.23 -12.85 -14.46
C TYR A 152 6.08 -11.62 -14.10
N PHE A 153 7.16 -11.37 -14.82
CA PHE A 153 8.07 -10.27 -14.54
C PHE A 153 7.50 -8.89 -14.88
N TYR A 154 6.62 -8.82 -15.90
CA TYR A 154 5.85 -7.59 -16.16
C TYR A 154 4.86 -7.30 -15.06
N ASP A 155 4.10 -8.32 -14.64
CA ASP A 155 3.15 -8.21 -13.51
C ASP A 155 3.86 -7.82 -12.21
N LEU A 156 5.01 -8.42 -11.92
CA LEU A 156 5.86 -8.10 -10.76
C LEU A 156 6.31 -6.64 -10.81
N SER A 157 6.85 -6.19 -11.95
CA SER A 157 7.41 -4.85 -12.09
C SER A 157 6.34 -3.75 -11.99
N ILE A 158 5.17 -3.97 -12.58
CA ILE A 158 4.04 -3.04 -12.48
C ILE A 158 3.63 -2.86 -11.00
N ARG A 159 3.50 -3.95 -10.25
CA ARG A 159 3.10 -3.90 -8.84
C ARG A 159 4.19 -3.35 -7.94
N HIS A 160 5.44 -3.61 -8.27
CA HIS A 160 6.57 -2.99 -7.59
C HIS A 160 6.55 -1.46 -7.77
N GLU A 161 6.29 -0.96 -8.97
CA GLU A 161 6.13 0.48 -9.20
C GLU A 161 4.89 1.04 -8.48
N ASP A 162 3.75 0.31 -8.43
CA ASP A 162 2.59 0.70 -7.63
C ASP A 162 2.92 0.88 -6.14
N MET A 163 3.72 -0.03 -5.57
CA MET A 163 4.16 0.09 -4.17
C MET A 163 5.04 1.33 -3.97
N HIS A 164 5.90 1.64 -4.93
CA HIS A 164 6.74 2.85 -4.89
C HIS A 164 5.94 4.14 -5.09
N VAL A 165 4.89 4.13 -5.91
CA VAL A 165 3.97 5.29 -6.03
C VAL A 165 3.32 5.61 -4.67
N GLU A 166 2.85 4.61 -3.94
CA GLU A 166 2.34 4.80 -2.58
C GLU A 166 3.45 5.27 -1.63
N ALA A 167 4.65 4.70 -1.73
CA ALA A 167 5.81 5.09 -0.93
C ALA A 167 6.20 6.56 -1.14
N LEU A 168 6.19 7.03 -2.38
CA LEU A 168 6.47 8.43 -2.73
C LEU A 168 5.44 9.40 -2.10
N VAL A 169 4.18 8.98 -1.98
CA VAL A 169 3.13 9.80 -1.35
C VAL A 169 3.36 9.93 0.15
N TYR A 170 3.61 8.85 0.89
CA TYR A 170 3.91 8.98 2.31
C TYR A 170 5.31 9.55 2.60
N THR A 171 6.26 9.42 1.67
CA THR A 171 7.54 10.14 1.72
C THR A 171 7.32 11.65 1.63
N ARG A 172 6.48 12.14 0.70
CA ARG A 172 6.12 13.57 0.61
C ARG A 172 5.42 14.05 1.87
N GLN A 173 4.50 13.24 2.45
CA GLN A 173 3.88 13.52 3.74
C GLN A 173 4.93 13.64 4.85
N THR A 174 5.88 12.73 4.91
CA THR A 174 6.97 12.72 5.92
C THR A 174 7.83 13.97 5.82
N LEU A 175 8.24 14.33 4.60
CA LEU A 175 9.11 15.47 4.33
C LEU A 175 8.37 16.82 4.40
N GLY A 176 7.05 16.85 4.53
CA GLY A 176 6.26 18.07 4.55
C GLY A 176 6.28 18.82 3.22
N TYR A 177 6.41 18.11 2.12
CA TYR A 177 6.32 18.71 0.78
C TYR A 177 4.87 19.02 0.42
N ALA A 178 4.67 19.88 -0.58
CA ALA A 178 3.34 20.16 -1.07
C ALA A 178 2.61 18.89 -1.53
N ARG A 179 1.32 18.81 -1.33
CA ARG A 179 0.49 17.73 -1.87
C ARG A 179 0.59 17.74 -3.39
N PRO A 180 0.80 16.60 -4.07
CA PRO A 180 0.72 16.54 -5.53
C PRO A 180 -0.63 17.09 -6.01
N GLU A 181 -0.63 18.05 -6.93
CA GLU A 181 -1.86 18.64 -7.47
C GLU A 181 -2.74 17.62 -8.18
N SER A 182 -2.11 16.58 -8.73
CA SER A 182 -2.74 15.50 -9.48
C SER A 182 -3.36 14.40 -8.63
N LEU A 183 -3.23 14.42 -7.31
CA LEU A 183 -3.97 13.51 -6.43
C LEU A 183 -5.47 13.84 -6.46
N GLY A 184 -6.30 12.82 -6.32
CA GLY A 184 -7.74 12.79 -6.41
C GLY A 184 -8.55 13.96 -5.84
N GLU A 185 -9.84 13.78 -5.81
CA GLU A 185 -10.75 14.79 -5.26
C GLU A 185 -10.49 15.00 -3.76
N PRO A 186 -10.76 16.19 -3.20
CA PRO A 186 -10.67 16.41 -1.78
C PRO A 186 -11.52 15.40 -1.00
N ALA A 187 -10.93 14.78 0.01
CA ALA A 187 -11.64 13.88 0.91
C ALA A 187 -12.75 14.65 1.63
N THR A 188 -13.96 14.12 1.64
CA THR A 188 -15.10 14.72 2.32
C THR A 188 -15.42 13.99 3.61
N HIS A 189 -15.69 14.72 4.70
CA HIS A 189 -15.97 14.19 6.02
C HIS A 189 -17.43 14.42 6.41
N ARG A 190 -18.35 13.79 5.65
CA ARG A 190 -19.81 13.95 5.80
C ARG A 190 -20.53 12.64 6.12
N ALA A 191 -19.84 11.50 6.01
CA ALA A 191 -20.44 10.19 6.22
C ALA A 191 -20.59 9.87 7.72
N GLY A 192 -19.68 10.36 8.56
CA GLY A 192 -19.75 10.22 10.01
C GLY A 192 -19.16 8.90 10.54
N ALA A 193 -19.54 8.56 11.77
CA ALA A 193 -19.08 7.37 12.49
C ALA A 193 -19.85 6.12 12.06
N TRP A 194 -19.20 4.94 12.21
CA TRP A 194 -19.80 3.63 11.98
C TRP A 194 -19.32 2.65 13.06
N GLY A 195 -20.02 2.62 14.17
CA GLY A 195 -19.59 1.88 15.36
C GLY A 195 -20.22 0.48 15.50
N GLY A 196 -19.77 -0.23 16.53
CA GLY A 196 -20.23 -1.56 16.89
C GLY A 196 -19.40 -2.68 16.29
N ASP A 197 -19.70 -3.89 16.71
CA ASP A 197 -19.04 -5.12 16.25
C ASP A 197 -20.00 -5.96 15.40
N VAL A 198 -19.41 -6.84 14.59
CA VAL A 198 -20.09 -7.98 13.96
C VAL A 198 -19.52 -9.28 14.51
N GLU A 199 -20.34 -10.31 14.49
CA GLU A 199 -19.93 -11.68 14.83
C GLU A 199 -19.49 -12.40 13.56
N VAL A 200 -18.33 -13.05 13.65
CA VAL A 200 -17.82 -13.92 12.60
C VAL A 200 -17.77 -15.33 13.19
N PRO A 201 -18.49 -16.31 12.60
CA PRO A 201 -18.45 -17.67 13.08
C PRO A 201 -17.06 -18.26 12.87
N GLY A 202 -16.63 -19.11 13.80
CA GLY A 202 -15.38 -19.84 13.68
C GLY A 202 -15.44 -20.95 12.62
N GLY A 203 -14.37 -21.71 12.53
CA GLY A 203 -14.27 -22.87 11.66
C GLY A 203 -12.96 -22.92 10.91
N ARG A 204 -12.85 -23.87 9.99
CA ARG A 204 -11.71 -23.97 9.08
C ARG A 204 -11.75 -22.84 8.07
N TRP A 205 -10.61 -22.21 7.91
CA TRP A 205 -10.42 -21.12 6.95
C TRP A 205 -9.19 -21.40 6.06
N ARG A 206 -9.29 -21.15 4.78
CA ARG A 206 -8.15 -21.24 3.85
C ARG A 206 -7.48 -19.87 3.74
N LEU A 207 -6.51 -19.60 4.62
CA LEU A 207 -5.72 -18.37 4.61
C LEU A 207 -4.74 -18.37 3.43
N GLY A 208 -4.62 -17.23 2.74
CA GLY A 208 -3.70 -17.04 1.63
C GLY A 208 -4.35 -17.18 0.26
N SER A 209 -3.55 -17.13 -0.79
CA SER A 209 -3.97 -17.05 -2.20
C SER A 209 -3.71 -18.35 -2.96
N THR A 210 -4.45 -18.55 -4.05
CA THR A 210 -4.35 -19.69 -4.96
C THR A 210 -3.91 -19.21 -6.35
N ALA A 211 -3.52 -20.14 -7.22
CA ALA A 211 -3.16 -19.80 -8.60
C ALA A 211 -4.33 -19.17 -9.41
N ALA A 212 -5.57 -19.32 -8.95
CA ALA A 212 -6.73 -18.69 -9.58
C ALA A 212 -6.85 -17.19 -9.30
N ASP A 213 -6.13 -16.68 -8.29
CA ASP A 213 -6.16 -15.26 -7.89
C ASP A 213 -5.30 -14.35 -8.77
N GLY A 214 -4.73 -14.87 -9.84
CA GLY A 214 -3.89 -14.14 -10.77
C GLY A 214 -2.46 -13.97 -10.28
N PHE A 215 -1.88 -12.76 -10.45
CA PHE A 215 -0.57 -12.49 -9.89
C PHE A 215 -0.66 -12.42 -8.36
N ILE A 216 0.20 -13.16 -7.68
CA ILE A 216 0.34 -13.20 -6.22
C ILE A 216 1.83 -13.19 -5.87
N PHE A 217 2.19 -12.50 -4.80
CA PHE A 217 3.56 -12.53 -4.29
C PHE A 217 3.87 -13.85 -3.59
N ASP A 218 5.13 -14.17 -3.43
CA ASP A 218 5.59 -15.42 -2.81
C ASP A 218 5.07 -15.61 -1.37
N ASN A 219 4.95 -14.51 -0.60
CA ASN A 219 4.48 -14.55 0.79
C ASN A 219 2.97 -14.80 0.93
N GLU A 220 2.21 -14.73 -0.16
CA GLU A 220 0.77 -15.02 -0.18
C GLU A 220 0.48 -16.49 -0.52
N LYS A 221 1.51 -17.25 -0.94
CA LYS A 221 1.44 -18.62 -1.43
C LYS A 221 1.75 -19.61 -0.32
N TRP A 222 1.02 -20.68 -0.23
CA TRP A 222 -0.24 -21.02 -0.89
C TRP A 222 -1.34 -21.03 0.16
N ALA A 223 -2.58 -20.94 -0.29
CA ALA A 223 -3.73 -21.04 0.61
C ALA A 223 -3.67 -22.36 1.40
N HIS A 224 -3.72 -22.25 2.72
CA HIS A 224 -3.62 -23.37 3.65
C HIS A 224 -4.69 -23.27 4.73
N GLU A 225 -5.02 -24.40 5.34
CA GLU A 225 -6.05 -24.46 6.37
C GLU A 225 -5.53 -23.92 7.70
N VAL A 226 -6.34 -23.08 8.34
CA VAL A 226 -6.18 -22.60 9.71
C VAL A 226 -7.51 -22.72 10.44
N GLU A 227 -7.49 -23.02 11.74
CA GLU A 227 -8.68 -22.98 12.57
C GLU A 227 -8.85 -21.58 13.18
N ILE A 228 -10.05 -21.02 13.05
CA ILE A 228 -10.42 -19.73 13.63
C ILE A 228 -11.55 -19.97 14.64
N ALA A 229 -11.36 -19.54 15.90
CA ALA A 229 -12.44 -19.53 16.87
C ALA A 229 -13.47 -18.46 16.51
N PRO A 230 -14.75 -18.59 16.89
CA PRO A 230 -15.72 -17.50 16.73
C PRO A 230 -15.21 -16.22 17.40
N PHE A 231 -15.36 -15.08 16.72
CA PHE A 231 -14.87 -13.81 17.23
C PHE A 231 -15.81 -12.65 16.86
N ARG A 232 -15.62 -11.53 17.55
CA ARG A 232 -16.31 -10.28 17.23
C ARG A 232 -15.31 -9.25 16.79
N ILE A 233 -15.54 -8.62 15.65
CA ILE A 233 -14.66 -7.62 15.04
C ILE A 233 -15.42 -6.31 14.83
N ALA A 234 -14.73 -5.19 15.01
CA ALA A 234 -15.28 -3.87 14.76
C ALA A 234 -15.74 -3.72 13.31
N LYS A 235 -16.94 -3.16 13.11
CA LYS A 235 -17.48 -2.86 11.78
C LYS A 235 -16.59 -1.95 10.95
N ALA A 236 -15.81 -1.09 11.61
CA ALA A 236 -14.95 -0.10 10.98
C ALA A 236 -13.62 0.03 11.71
N PRO A 237 -12.60 0.65 11.07
CA PRO A 237 -11.35 1.04 11.74
C PRO A 237 -11.61 2.01 12.89
N VAL A 238 -10.66 2.05 13.85
CA VAL A 238 -10.67 3.05 14.95
C VAL A 238 -10.57 4.46 14.36
N THR A 239 -11.45 5.34 14.81
CA THR A 239 -11.54 6.73 14.34
C THR A 239 -10.57 7.65 15.06
N ASN A 240 -10.31 8.83 14.49
CA ASN A 240 -9.54 9.88 15.16
C ASN A 240 -10.17 10.29 16.51
N ALA A 241 -11.51 10.42 16.58
CA ALA A 241 -12.19 10.76 17.83
C ALA A 241 -11.99 9.72 18.93
N GLU A 242 -12.02 8.41 18.57
CA GLU A 242 -11.76 7.34 19.51
C GLU A 242 -10.29 7.33 19.96
N PHE A 243 -9.37 7.68 19.08
CA PHE A 243 -7.95 7.78 19.41
C PHE A 243 -7.65 9.02 20.28
N VAL A 244 -8.34 10.16 20.04
CA VAL A 244 -8.30 11.34 20.94
C VAL A 244 -8.70 10.96 22.35
N ALA A 245 -9.77 10.17 22.53
CA ALA A 245 -10.18 9.73 23.86
C ALA A 245 -9.09 8.91 24.60
N PHE A 246 -8.33 8.09 23.89
CA PHE A 246 -7.15 7.39 24.42
C PHE A 246 -6.07 8.37 24.86
N ILE A 247 -5.74 9.39 24.03
CA ILE A 247 -4.72 10.40 24.37
C ILE A 247 -5.17 11.18 25.60
N ASP A 248 -6.40 11.68 25.62
CA ASP A 248 -6.94 12.52 26.70
C ASP A 248 -7.07 11.77 28.02
N SER A 249 -7.26 10.43 27.97
CA SER A 249 -7.21 9.58 29.18
C SER A 249 -5.79 9.39 29.75
N GLY A 250 -4.77 9.97 29.10
CA GLY A 250 -3.36 9.81 29.46
C GLY A 250 -2.71 8.56 28.88
N GLY A 251 -3.25 8.02 27.79
CA GLY A 251 -2.81 6.77 27.17
C GLY A 251 -1.31 6.70 26.88
N TYR A 252 -0.71 7.80 26.41
CA TYR A 252 0.75 7.88 26.17
C TYR A 252 1.61 8.00 27.47
N ARG A 253 0.99 8.28 28.61
CA ARG A 253 1.70 8.44 29.89
C ARG A 253 1.57 7.22 30.80
N ARG A 254 0.64 6.32 30.49
CA ARG A 254 0.29 5.17 31.31
C ARG A 254 0.96 3.91 30.80
N ARG A 255 2.08 3.54 31.48
CA ARG A 255 2.97 2.43 31.12
C ARG A 255 2.24 1.09 30.98
N GLU A 256 1.18 0.88 31.73
CA GLU A 256 0.43 -0.37 31.77
C GLU A 256 -0.28 -0.73 30.44
N PHE A 257 -0.48 0.23 29.55
CA PHE A 257 -1.08 -0.03 28.23
C PHE A 257 -0.06 -0.51 27.19
N TRP A 258 1.22 -0.30 27.43
CA TRP A 258 2.27 -0.52 26.45
C TRP A 258 3.04 -1.82 26.71
N SER A 259 3.38 -2.54 25.64
CA SER A 259 4.41 -3.58 25.70
C SER A 259 5.77 -2.97 26.10
N ALA A 260 6.72 -3.79 26.51
CA ALA A 260 8.07 -3.30 26.88
C ALA A 260 8.73 -2.56 25.70
N ALA A 261 8.66 -3.13 24.49
CA ALA A 261 9.22 -2.52 23.27
C ALA A 261 8.49 -1.24 22.87
N GLY A 262 7.16 -1.22 22.95
CA GLY A 262 6.36 -0.03 22.66
C GLY A 262 6.64 1.11 23.62
N TRP A 263 6.80 0.82 24.91
CA TRP A 263 7.18 1.84 25.89
C TRP A 263 8.57 2.41 25.63
N ALA A 264 9.56 1.55 25.34
CA ALA A 264 10.90 2.00 24.99
C ALA A 264 10.92 2.86 23.73
N TRP A 265 10.10 2.53 22.70
CA TRP A 265 9.90 3.37 21.52
C TRP A 265 9.33 4.73 21.90
N ARG A 266 8.25 4.75 22.70
CA ARG A 266 7.59 5.97 23.16
C ARG A 266 8.54 6.88 23.96
N GLU A 267 9.36 6.32 24.86
CA GLU A 267 10.33 7.09 25.65
C GLU A 267 11.44 7.66 24.76
N ARG A 268 11.98 6.85 23.84
CA ARG A 268 13.06 7.27 22.93
C ARG A 268 12.66 8.48 22.09
N LEU A 269 11.39 8.52 21.62
CA LEU A 269 10.89 9.62 20.78
C LEU A 269 10.13 10.68 21.58
N ALA A 270 9.98 10.51 22.89
CA ALA A 270 9.13 11.35 23.74
C ALA A 270 7.71 11.54 23.15
N ALA A 271 7.17 10.47 22.51
CA ALA A 271 5.90 10.54 21.83
C ALA A 271 4.74 10.76 22.82
N GLU A 272 3.86 11.69 22.53
CA GLU A 272 2.65 12.02 23.31
C GLU A 272 1.36 11.96 22.48
N GLN A 273 1.47 11.86 21.16
CA GLN A 273 0.38 11.74 20.17
C GLN A 273 0.91 11.15 18.87
N PRO A 274 0.05 10.80 17.88
CA PRO A 274 0.47 10.40 16.54
C PRO A 274 1.37 11.45 15.87
N VAL A 275 2.31 11.00 15.05
CA VAL A 275 3.46 11.80 14.56
C VAL A 275 3.09 13.11 13.86
N TYR A 276 1.92 13.19 13.23
CA TYR A 276 1.49 14.40 12.48
C TYR A 276 0.39 15.19 13.17
N TRP A 277 -0.02 14.80 14.38
CA TRP A 277 -1.04 15.51 15.13
C TRP A 277 -0.46 16.68 15.92
N LEU A 278 -1.20 17.77 15.99
CA LEU A 278 -0.83 18.98 16.69
C LEU A 278 -1.97 19.38 17.63
N LYS A 279 -1.65 19.60 18.91
CA LYS A 279 -2.62 20.04 19.90
C LYS A 279 -2.80 21.56 19.81
N LYS A 280 -4.04 22.02 19.77
CA LYS A 280 -4.39 23.46 19.80
C LYS A 280 -4.45 23.97 21.24
N ASP A 281 -4.32 25.29 21.41
CA ASP A 281 -4.42 25.95 22.73
C ASP A 281 -5.81 25.79 23.38
N ASP A 282 -6.86 25.64 22.57
CA ASP A 282 -8.23 25.37 23.02
C ASP A 282 -8.50 23.91 23.41
N GLY A 283 -7.49 23.06 23.31
CA GLY A 283 -7.56 21.63 23.60
C GLY A 283 -8.00 20.75 22.41
N GLY A 284 -8.36 21.36 21.28
CA GLY A 284 -8.68 20.63 20.05
C GLY A 284 -7.45 20.06 19.36
N TRP A 285 -7.67 19.36 18.25
CA TRP A 285 -6.61 18.72 17.47
C TRP A 285 -6.66 19.15 16.01
N THR A 286 -5.46 19.42 15.46
CA THR A 286 -5.19 19.54 14.02
C THR A 286 -4.19 18.49 13.62
N TRP A 287 -4.00 18.30 12.34
CA TRP A 287 -2.96 17.42 11.82
C TRP A 287 -2.26 18.06 10.62
N ARG A 288 -0.97 17.77 10.49
CA ARG A 288 -0.21 18.16 9.31
C ARG A 288 -0.50 17.17 8.17
N ARG A 289 -1.04 17.71 7.09
CA ARG A 289 -1.19 17.01 5.80
C ARG A 289 -0.26 17.67 4.81
N TYR A 290 0.79 16.94 4.45
CA TYR A 290 1.84 17.48 3.58
C TYR A 290 2.45 18.77 4.17
N ASP A 291 2.38 19.89 3.44
CA ASP A 291 2.82 21.22 3.85
C ASP A 291 1.75 22.06 4.59
N LYS A 292 0.54 21.50 4.79
CA LYS A 292 -0.60 22.21 5.40
C LYS A 292 -0.98 21.62 6.75
N VAL A 293 -1.63 22.44 7.54
CA VAL A 293 -2.24 22.03 8.81
C VAL A 293 -3.75 22.19 8.67
N ASP A 294 -4.48 21.10 8.81
CA ASP A 294 -5.92 21.02 8.69
C ASP A 294 -6.56 20.60 10.03
N GLU A 295 -7.86 20.87 10.20
CA GLU A 295 -8.63 20.33 11.33
C GLU A 295 -8.62 18.80 11.25
N LEU A 296 -8.46 18.13 12.40
CA LEU A 296 -8.48 16.67 12.47
C LEU A 296 -9.91 16.17 12.27
N PRO A 297 -10.21 15.40 11.19
CA PRO A 297 -11.55 14.91 10.93
C PRO A 297 -11.92 13.82 11.94
N PRO A 298 -12.96 14.01 12.78
CA PRO A 298 -13.20 13.12 13.93
C PRO A 298 -13.59 11.70 13.53
N HIS A 299 -14.23 11.52 12.39
CA HIS A 299 -14.77 10.23 11.95
C HIS A 299 -13.94 9.54 10.86
N ALA A 300 -12.84 10.15 10.41
CA ALA A 300 -11.87 9.43 9.59
C ALA A 300 -11.09 8.42 10.45
N PRO A 301 -10.60 7.30 9.87
CA PRO A 301 -9.75 6.38 10.61
C PRO A 301 -8.48 7.08 11.10
N VAL A 302 -8.05 6.75 12.31
CA VAL A 302 -6.73 7.17 12.78
C VAL A 302 -5.67 6.63 11.82
N THR A 303 -4.74 7.48 11.42
CA THR A 303 -3.74 7.16 10.40
C THR A 303 -2.35 7.61 10.87
N PHE A 304 -1.30 6.99 10.33
CA PHE A 304 0.08 7.28 10.72
C PHE A 304 0.35 6.95 12.19
N VAL A 305 -0.26 5.88 12.67
CA VAL A 305 0.02 5.25 13.95
C VAL A 305 0.76 3.94 13.72
N ASN A 306 1.72 3.64 14.59
CA ASN A 306 2.47 2.40 14.50
C ASN A 306 1.76 1.25 15.24
N TRP A 307 2.34 0.05 15.12
CA TRP A 307 1.78 -1.14 15.75
C TRP A 307 1.73 -1.06 17.29
N TYR A 308 2.73 -0.41 17.91
CA TYR A 308 2.74 -0.23 19.37
C TYR A 308 1.64 0.71 19.86
N GLU A 309 1.37 1.77 19.11
CA GLU A 309 0.27 2.71 19.39
C GLU A 309 -1.09 2.01 19.26
N ALA A 310 -1.27 1.22 18.19
CA ALA A 310 -2.47 0.41 17.98
C ALA A 310 -2.67 -0.61 19.12
N GLN A 311 -1.61 -1.31 19.55
CA GLN A 311 -1.66 -2.25 20.67
C GLN A 311 -1.98 -1.54 21.98
N ALA A 312 -1.37 -0.38 22.27
CA ALA A 312 -1.61 0.38 23.48
C ALA A 312 -3.07 0.88 23.56
N TRP A 313 -3.61 1.37 22.43
CA TRP A 313 -5.02 1.70 22.34
C TRP A 313 -5.92 0.48 22.61
N CYS A 314 -5.61 -0.67 22.03
CA CYS A 314 -6.35 -1.91 22.29
C CYS A 314 -6.35 -2.28 23.77
N ASN A 315 -5.19 -2.22 24.45
CA ASN A 315 -5.08 -2.54 25.88
C ASN A 315 -5.92 -1.56 26.73
N TRP A 316 -5.91 -0.27 26.40
CA TRP A 316 -6.73 0.75 27.05
C TRP A 316 -8.21 0.48 26.87
N ALA A 317 -8.65 0.17 25.61
CA ALA A 317 -10.04 -0.08 25.29
C ALA A 317 -10.54 -1.46 25.67
N LYS A 318 -9.66 -2.33 26.26
CA LYS A 318 -9.93 -3.75 26.55
C LYS A 318 -10.39 -4.49 25.29
N ARG A 319 -9.63 -4.31 24.23
CA ARG A 319 -9.78 -4.97 22.94
C ARG A 319 -8.46 -5.58 22.50
N ARG A 320 -8.42 -6.19 21.33
CA ARG A 320 -7.20 -6.70 20.70
C ARG A 320 -7.17 -6.41 19.20
N LEU A 321 -6.02 -6.45 18.59
CA LEU A 321 -5.90 -6.49 17.14
C LEU A 321 -6.41 -7.86 16.61
N PRO A 322 -7.01 -7.92 15.41
CA PRO A 322 -7.27 -9.19 14.74
C PRO A 322 -5.95 -9.85 14.33
N THR A 323 -5.92 -11.17 14.30
CA THR A 323 -4.90 -11.90 13.52
C THR A 323 -5.16 -11.67 12.03
N GLU A 324 -4.17 -11.90 11.17
CA GLU A 324 -4.38 -11.78 9.72
C GLU A 324 -5.41 -12.77 9.19
N ALA A 325 -5.54 -13.95 9.82
CA ALA A 325 -6.56 -14.94 9.46
C ALA A 325 -7.97 -14.45 9.81
N GLU A 326 -8.17 -13.90 11.02
CA GLU A 326 -9.45 -13.31 11.43
C GLU A 326 -9.80 -12.11 10.53
N TRP A 327 -8.82 -11.26 10.21
CA TRP A 327 -9.02 -10.12 9.33
C TRP A 327 -9.48 -10.57 7.93
N GLU A 328 -8.79 -11.56 7.33
CA GLU A 328 -9.13 -12.08 6.00
C GLU A 328 -10.51 -12.77 6.00
N ALA A 329 -10.82 -13.57 7.03
CA ALA A 329 -12.11 -14.20 7.17
C ALA A 329 -13.25 -13.17 7.30
N ALA A 330 -13.05 -12.09 8.06
CA ALA A 330 -14.02 -11.00 8.18
C ALA A 330 -14.19 -10.21 6.86
N ALA A 331 -13.12 -10.11 6.06
CA ALA A 331 -13.11 -9.37 4.80
C ALA A 331 -13.82 -10.11 3.67
N VAL A 332 -13.48 -11.38 3.45
CA VAL A 332 -13.91 -12.15 2.26
C VAL A 332 -14.59 -13.47 2.57
N GLY A 333 -14.78 -13.78 3.84
CA GLY A 333 -15.55 -14.95 4.28
C GLY A 333 -17.06 -14.71 4.24
N GLU A 334 -17.79 -15.82 4.28
CA GLU A 334 -19.24 -15.88 4.45
C GLU A 334 -19.59 -16.91 5.50
N ALA A 335 -20.78 -16.80 6.11
CA ALA A 335 -21.28 -17.85 6.95
C ALA A 335 -21.80 -19.03 6.10
N SER A 336 -21.65 -20.25 6.61
CA SER A 336 -22.34 -21.43 6.07
C SER A 336 -23.85 -21.21 6.04
N ALA A 337 -24.57 -22.02 5.27
CA ALA A 337 -26.01 -21.87 5.08
C ALA A 337 -26.82 -21.91 6.39
N ASP A 338 -26.32 -22.60 7.41
CA ASP A 338 -26.90 -22.67 8.75
C ASP A 338 -26.37 -21.62 9.72
N GLY A 339 -25.42 -20.79 9.27
CA GLY A 339 -24.78 -19.72 10.07
C GLY A 339 -23.80 -20.20 11.14
N SER A 340 -23.59 -21.51 11.29
CA SER A 340 -22.84 -22.08 12.42
C SER A 340 -21.33 -22.00 12.30
N ARG A 341 -20.80 -21.85 11.09
CA ARG A 341 -19.37 -21.81 10.79
C ARG A 341 -19.07 -20.95 9.56
N LEU A 342 -17.78 -20.72 9.31
CA LEU A 342 -17.32 -20.14 8.05
C LEU A 342 -17.63 -21.09 6.88
N ALA A 343 -18.03 -20.52 5.75
CA ALA A 343 -18.16 -21.26 4.49
C ALA A 343 -16.79 -21.61 3.92
N ASP A 344 -16.73 -22.63 3.06
CA ASP A 344 -15.49 -23.07 2.43
C ASP A 344 -15.06 -22.17 1.25
N SER A 345 -15.95 -21.26 0.79
CA SER A 345 -15.72 -20.31 -0.30
C SER A 345 -15.22 -18.96 0.21
N LYS A 346 -14.43 -18.27 -0.62
CA LYS A 346 -14.03 -16.87 -0.45
C LYS A 346 -14.65 -16.00 -1.53
N ARG A 347 -15.06 -14.78 -1.18
CA ARG A 347 -15.35 -13.72 -2.14
C ARG A 347 -14.06 -13.20 -2.75
N HIS A 348 -14.14 -12.71 -3.99
CA HIS A 348 -13.00 -12.05 -4.64
C HIS A 348 -12.67 -10.71 -3.97
N TRP A 349 -13.70 -9.88 -3.74
CA TRP A 349 -13.64 -8.65 -2.95
C TRP A 349 -14.54 -8.77 -1.72
N SER A 350 -14.38 -7.91 -0.76
CA SER A 350 -15.26 -7.88 0.43
C SER A 350 -16.74 -7.80 0.06
N TRP A 351 -17.07 -7.08 -1.00
CA TRP A 351 -18.44 -6.89 -1.53
C TRP A 351 -18.85 -7.92 -2.59
N GLY A 352 -18.04 -8.88 -2.95
CA GLY A 352 -18.31 -9.89 -4.01
C GLY A 352 -17.46 -9.73 -5.25
N GLU A 353 -18.04 -9.96 -6.44
CA GLU A 353 -17.28 -10.08 -7.70
C GLU A 353 -17.13 -8.77 -8.50
N ALA A 354 -17.91 -7.74 -8.12
CA ALA A 354 -17.91 -6.49 -8.88
C ALA A 354 -16.56 -5.75 -8.75
N ALA A 355 -16.14 -5.10 -9.84
CA ALA A 355 -14.91 -4.29 -9.84
C ALA A 355 -14.95 -3.18 -8.77
N PRO A 356 -13.80 -2.75 -8.25
CA PRO A 356 -13.72 -1.60 -7.36
C PRO A 356 -14.35 -0.34 -7.97
N SER A 357 -15.00 0.45 -7.12
CA SER A 357 -15.53 1.76 -7.47
C SER A 357 -15.47 2.68 -6.25
N ARG A 358 -15.66 3.98 -6.44
CA ARG A 358 -15.62 4.98 -5.35
C ARG A 358 -16.69 4.75 -4.27
N GLU A 359 -17.80 4.11 -4.61
CA GLU A 359 -18.86 3.74 -3.67
C GLU A 359 -18.49 2.51 -2.83
N ARG A 360 -17.53 1.70 -3.27
CA ARG A 360 -17.10 0.46 -2.63
C ARG A 360 -15.78 0.61 -1.85
N ALA A 361 -14.82 1.34 -2.43
CA ALA A 361 -13.49 1.46 -1.82
C ALA A 361 -12.81 2.78 -2.20
N ASN A 362 -12.04 3.34 -1.27
CA ASN A 362 -11.16 4.47 -1.52
C ASN A 362 -9.77 3.92 -1.87
N LEU A 363 -9.46 3.86 -3.17
CA LEU A 363 -8.25 3.32 -3.79
C LEU A 363 -7.82 4.23 -4.95
N ASP A 364 -6.66 3.97 -5.54
CA ASP A 364 -6.17 4.63 -6.77
C ASP A 364 -6.14 6.16 -6.69
N PHE A 365 -5.95 6.72 -5.49
CA PHE A 365 -6.06 8.17 -5.29
C PHE A 365 -7.41 8.76 -5.73
N ALA A 366 -8.50 8.00 -5.60
CA ALA A 366 -9.83 8.51 -5.91
C ALA A 366 -10.15 9.77 -5.08
N PHE A 367 -9.64 9.79 -3.84
CA PHE A 367 -9.63 10.94 -2.96
C PHE A 367 -8.21 11.23 -2.47
N ASP A 368 -7.97 12.44 -2.00
CA ASP A 368 -6.65 12.92 -1.58
C ASP A 368 -6.25 12.51 -0.14
N GLY A 369 -7.06 11.69 0.50
CA GLY A 369 -6.84 11.22 1.86
C GLY A 369 -7.92 10.25 2.34
N PRO A 370 -7.84 9.81 3.62
CA PRO A 370 -8.84 8.92 4.20
C PRO A 370 -10.22 9.58 4.28
N LEU A 371 -11.26 8.81 3.98
CA LEU A 371 -12.67 9.17 4.16
C LEU A 371 -13.16 8.76 5.56
N ASP A 372 -14.28 9.34 6.00
CA ASP A 372 -14.97 8.89 7.20
C ASP A 372 -15.26 7.39 7.15
N VAL A 373 -15.21 6.72 8.30
CA VAL A 373 -15.38 5.26 8.40
C VAL A 373 -16.76 4.76 7.97
N ALA A 374 -17.77 5.62 7.91
CA ALA A 374 -19.08 5.29 7.37
C ALA A 374 -19.22 5.44 5.85
N ALA A 375 -18.19 5.94 5.15
CA ALA A 375 -18.17 6.02 3.70
C ALA A 375 -18.01 4.64 3.04
N CYS A 376 -18.24 4.56 1.73
CA CYS A 376 -18.08 3.36 0.92
C CYS A 376 -18.98 2.18 1.35
N ALA A 377 -20.23 2.45 1.69
CA ALA A 377 -21.17 1.43 2.18
C ALA A 377 -21.43 0.26 1.20
N ALA A 378 -21.31 0.49 -0.12
CA ALA A 378 -21.41 -0.56 -1.13
C ALA A 378 -20.24 -1.56 -1.09
N GLY A 379 -19.21 -1.29 -0.29
CA GLY A 379 -18.02 -2.12 -0.08
C GLY A 379 -18.06 -3.00 1.16
N ASP A 380 -19.18 -3.07 1.86
CA ASP A 380 -19.31 -3.87 3.09
C ASP A 380 -19.07 -5.35 2.82
N SER A 381 -18.37 -6.03 3.75
CA SER A 381 -18.20 -7.48 3.70
C SER A 381 -19.50 -8.21 3.97
N ALA A 382 -19.53 -9.53 3.75
CA ALA A 382 -20.71 -10.35 4.06
C ALA A 382 -21.15 -10.23 5.52
N PHE A 383 -20.23 -9.99 6.42
CA PHE A 383 -20.50 -9.79 7.85
C PHE A 383 -20.85 -8.34 8.21
N GLY A 384 -20.78 -7.40 7.25
CA GLY A 384 -21.06 -5.98 7.48
C GLY A 384 -19.86 -5.18 7.99
N CYS A 385 -18.62 -5.67 7.79
CA CYS A 385 -17.42 -4.88 8.00
C CYS A 385 -17.23 -3.91 6.84
N ARG A 386 -17.06 -2.63 7.15
CA ARG A 386 -16.84 -1.54 6.17
C ARG A 386 -15.37 -1.24 5.98
N GLN A 387 -15.01 -0.83 4.75
CA GLN A 387 -13.64 -0.41 4.40
C GLN A 387 -12.58 -1.50 4.71
N MET A 388 -12.93 -2.78 4.50
CA MET A 388 -11.95 -3.85 4.54
C MET A 388 -10.94 -3.77 3.38
N VAL A 389 -11.24 -2.99 2.36
CA VAL A 389 -10.37 -2.70 1.22
C VAL A 389 -10.28 -1.21 1.01
N GLY A 390 -9.06 -0.68 0.92
CA GLY A 390 -8.77 0.73 0.71
C GLY A 390 -8.88 1.57 1.98
N ASN A 391 -8.77 2.86 1.81
CA ASN A 391 -8.82 3.92 2.80
C ASN A 391 -7.55 4.00 3.68
N VAL A 392 -7.28 3.03 4.53
CA VAL A 392 -6.04 2.89 5.31
C VAL A 392 -5.61 1.44 5.41
N TRP A 393 -4.31 1.18 5.39
CA TRP A 393 -3.79 -0.12 5.81
C TRP A 393 -4.17 -0.41 7.26
N GLU A 394 -4.41 -1.66 7.58
CA GLU A 394 -4.78 -2.06 8.94
C GLU A 394 -3.75 -2.99 9.55
N TRP A 395 -3.15 -2.57 10.68
CA TRP A 395 -2.28 -3.39 11.47
C TRP A 395 -3.00 -4.62 12.02
N THR A 396 -2.39 -5.79 11.90
CA THR A 396 -2.85 -7.03 12.53
C THR A 396 -1.96 -7.43 13.71
N ALA A 397 -2.41 -8.38 14.51
CA ALA A 397 -1.60 -8.97 15.57
C ALA A 397 -0.46 -9.84 15.04
N SER A 398 -0.58 -10.33 13.79
CA SER A 398 0.30 -11.35 13.23
C SER A 398 1.70 -10.83 12.92
N ASP A 399 2.70 -11.61 13.28
CA ASP A 399 4.04 -11.42 12.75
C ASP A 399 4.08 -11.81 11.27
N PHE A 400 4.88 -11.09 10.50
CA PHE A 400 5.14 -11.47 9.13
C PHE A 400 6.03 -12.72 9.10
N ALA A 401 5.40 -13.85 8.85
CA ALA A 401 6.03 -15.16 8.80
C ALA A 401 5.72 -15.87 7.47
N PRO A 402 6.56 -16.79 7.02
CA PRO A 402 6.28 -17.58 5.83
C PRO A 402 5.06 -18.47 6.05
N PHE A 403 4.24 -18.63 5.03
CA PHE A 403 3.19 -19.65 5.04
C PHE A 403 3.78 -21.06 4.91
N PRO A 404 3.06 -22.12 5.33
CA PRO A 404 3.53 -23.50 5.20
C PRO A 404 3.94 -23.84 3.76
N GLY A 405 5.15 -24.39 3.57
CA GLY A 405 5.67 -24.73 2.26
C GLY A 405 6.16 -23.53 1.44
N PHE A 406 6.43 -22.40 2.07
CA PHE A 406 6.98 -21.23 1.39
C PHE A 406 8.20 -21.57 0.52
N ALA A 407 8.19 -21.02 -0.69
CA ALA A 407 9.34 -20.98 -1.58
C ALA A 407 9.43 -19.57 -2.19
N ALA A 408 10.61 -18.99 -2.14
CA ALA A 408 10.82 -17.67 -2.71
C ALA A 408 10.58 -17.68 -4.22
N ASP A 409 9.95 -16.65 -4.73
CA ASP A 409 9.90 -16.33 -6.15
C ASP A 409 11.27 -15.76 -6.61
N PRO A 410 11.51 -15.59 -7.91
CA PRO A 410 12.80 -15.08 -8.41
C PRO A 410 13.27 -13.75 -7.78
N TYR A 411 12.35 -12.90 -7.32
CA TYR A 411 12.69 -11.72 -6.52
C TYR A 411 12.75 -12.10 -5.03
N GLU A 412 13.80 -12.81 -4.64
CA GLU A 412 13.98 -13.38 -3.29
C GLU A 412 13.98 -12.33 -2.16
N ASP A 413 14.46 -11.11 -2.45
CA ASP A 413 14.54 -10.02 -1.47
C ASP A 413 13.17 -9.41 -1.10
N TYR A 414 12.09 -9.84 -1.77
CA TYR A 414 10.76 -9.28 -1.48
C TYR A 414 10.26 -9.67 -0.08
N SER A 415 10.35 -10.92 0.29
CA SER A 415 9.73 -11.44 1.53
C SER A 415 10.73 -12.04 2.53
N GLN A 416 11.59 -12.91 2.07
CA GLN A 416 12.42 -13.77 2.91
C GLN A 416 13.30 -13.03 3.93
N PRO A 417 13.97 -11.90 3.60
CA PRO A 417 14.80 -11.18 4.58
C PRO A 417 14.01 -10.55 5.74
N TRP A 418 12.69 -10.43 5.61
CA TRP A 418 11.85 -9.66 6.51
C TRP A 418 11.03 -10.50 7.49
N PHE A 419 10.98 -11.80 7.30
CA PHE A 419 10.27 -12.71 8.19
C PHE A 419 10.74 -12.58 9.64
N GLY A 420 9.79 -12.64 10.58
CA GLY A 420 10.03 -12.56 12.02
C GLY A 420 10.39 -11.16 12.56
N THR A 421 10.57 -10.16 11.68
CA THR A 421 10.97 -8.81 12.06
C THR A 421 9.92 -7.74 11.75
N ARG A 422 8.84 -8.11 11.09
CA ARG A 422 7.77 -7.23 10.63
C ARG A 422 6.41 -7.68 11.16
N LYS A 423 5.43 -6.78 11.14
CA LYS A 423 4.01 -7.07 11.38
C LYS A 423 3.24 -6.99 10.08
N VAL A 424 2.21 -7.83 9.95
CA VAL A 424 1.35 -7.85 8.77
C VAL A 424 0.33 -6.71 8.83
N LEU A 425 0.17 -6.04 7.69
CA LEU A 425 -0.91 -5.09 7.42
C LEU A 425 -1.78 -5.62 6.28
N ARG A 426 -3.06 -5.31 6.32
CA ARG A 426 -4.05 -5.79 5.34
C ARG A 426 -4.90 -4.63 4.81
N GLY A 427 -5.52 -4.82 3.65
CA GLY A 427 -6.60 -4.00 3.10
C GLY A 427 -6.21 -2.96 2.06
N GLY A 428 -5.03 -2.38 2.11
CA GLY A 428 -4.66 -1.26 1.25
C GLY A 428 -5.06 0.10 1.83
N SER A 429 -4.46 1.16 1.32
CA SER A 429 -4.79 2.54 1.66
C SER A 429 -5.47 3.26 0.49
N PHE A 430 -5.86 4.53 0.67
CA PHE A 430 -6.39 5.37 -0.42
C PHE A 430 -5.37 5.56 -1.56
N ALA A 431 -4.09 5.39 -1.27
CA ALA A 431 -2.99 5.52 -2.22
C ALA A 431 -2.65 4.19 -2.93
N THR A 432 -3.17 3.06 -2.44
CA THR A 432 -2.88 1.75 -3.01
C THR A 432 -3.64 1.56 -4.31
N SER A 433 -2.95 1.06 -5.34
CA SER A 433 -3.58 0.70 -6.61
C SER A 433 -4.58 -0.45 -6.46
N ALA A 434 -5.74 -0.35 -7.08
CA ALA A 434 -6.77 -1.40 -7.05
C ALA A 434 -6.26 -2.76 -7.56
N ARG A 435 -5.31 -2.80 -8.49
CA ARG A 435 -4.70 -4.06 -8.96
C ARG A 435 -3.78 -4.71 -7.92
N LEU A 436 -3.40 -3.97 -6.87
CA LEU A 436 -2.58 -4.44 -5.75
C LEU A 436 -3.42 -4.74 -4.50
N ALA A 437 -4.49 -3.96 -4.25
CA ALA A 437 -5.26 -3.92 -3.01
C ALA A 437 -6.16 -5.16 -2.76
N ARG A 438 -5.78 -6.34 -3.25
CA ARG A 438 -6.55 -7.58 -3.04
C ARG A 438 -6.63 -7.93 -1.55
N PRO A 439 -7.75 -8.46 -1.05
CA PRO A 439 -7.86 -8.89 0.34
C PRO A 439 -6.82 -9.94 0.78
N GLY A 440 -6.27 -10.73 -0.16
CA GLY A 440 -5.18 -11.67 0.09
C GLY A 440 -3.81 -11.03 0.24
N TYR A 441 -3.61 -9.80 -0.24
CA TYR A 441 -2.31 -9.13 -0.23
C TYR A 441 -1.82 -8.86 1.20
N ARG A 442 -0.55 -9.21 1.45
CA ARG A 442 0.13 -9.06 2.74
C ARG A 442 1.18 -7.97 2.65
N ASN A 443 0.87 -6.77 3.16
CA ASN A 443 1.88 -5.73 3.37
C ASN A 443 2.55 -5.93 4.74
N PHE A 444 3.78 -5.46 4.90
CA PHE A 444 4.55 -5.71 6.11
C PHE A 444 5.54 -4.57 6.41
N PHE A 445 5.52 -4.10 7.65
CA PHE A 445 6.45 -3.07 8.14
C PHE A 445 6.96 -3.41 9.54
N THR A 446 8.07 -2.78 9.95
CA THR A 446 8.52 -2.85 11.33
C THR A 446 7.48 -2.24 12.26
N PRO A 447 7.33 -2.76 13.49
CA PRO A 447 6.26 -2.31 14.39
C PRO A 447 6.35 -0.83 14.79
N GLU A 448 7.49 -0.17 14.63
CA GLU A 448 7.69 1.25 14.92
C GLU A 448 7.35 2.21 13.76
N ARG A 449 7.05 1.71 12.54
CA ARG A 449 6.74 2.56 11.39
C ARG A 449 5.42 3.31 11.59
N ASN A 450 5.49 4.63 11.66
CA ASN A 450 4.34 5.55 11.81
C ASN A 450 4.25 6.60 10.70
N ASP A 451 5.01 6.44 9.65
CA ASP A 451 5.02 7.30 8.46
C ASP A 451 4.21 6.71 7.30
N VAL A 452 3.76 5.47 7.42
CA VAL A 452 2.93 4.78 6.42
C VAL A 452 1.44 5.07 6.65
N ILE A 453 0.63 4.97 5.60
CA ILE A 453 -0.81 5.27 5.64
C ILE A 453 -1.56 4.12 6.34
N ALA A 454 -1.26 3.90 7.60
CA ALA A 454 -1.77 2.77 8.38
C ALA A 454 -2.53 3.22 9.62
N GLY A 455 -3.66 2.58 9.85
CA GLY A 455 -4.49 2.58 11.04
C GLY A 455 -4.74 1.15 11.49
N PHE A 456 -5.87 0.88 12.15
CA PHE A 456 -6.20 -0.46 12.63
C PHE A 456 -7.69 -0.59 12.96
N ARG A 457 -8.19 -1.83 12.90
CA ARG A 457 -9.46 -2.20 13.55
C ARG A 457 -9.22 -3.19 14.65
N THR A 458 -10.25 -3.51 15.44
CA THR A 458 -10.08 -4.29 16.65
C THR A 458 -11.11 -5.40 16.78
N CYS A 459 -10.74 -6.44 17.53
CA CYS A 459 -11.65 -7.48 17.99
C CYS A 459 -11.97 -7.30 19.47
N ALA A 460 -13.12 -7.79 19.91
CA ALA A 460 -13.41 -8.01 21.32
C ALA A 460 -12.40 -9.01 21.91
N LEU A 461 -12.18 -8.94 23.25
CA LEU A 461 -11.40 -9.93 23.99
C LEU A 461 -12.12 -11.25 24.10
#